data_83103f945929f415d747546fdc4c8961
#
_entry.id   83103f945929f415d747546fdc4c8961
#
_cell.length_a   1.000
_cell.length_b   1.000
_cell.length_c   1.000
_cell.angle_alpha   90.00
_cell.angle_beta   90.00
_cell.angle_gamma   90.00
#
_symmetry.space_group_name_H-M   'P 1'
#
loop_
_entity.id
_entity.type
_entity.pdbx_description
1 polymer ?
#
loop_
_entity_poly.entity_id
_entity_poly.type
_entity_poly.pdbx_seq_one_letter_code
_entity_poly.pdbx_strand_id
1 'polypeptide(L)'
;MKHSHSFSALLFAAFLLVCNVFTACSEDENNPKYASLPPEIVGVEVQPLGTPDGQVKAGEPFVVRAIQQKKGHLLYKAIYEWKAAPTEEGVTHKYTKQVVYDNQPTDPTDTLVIDNPGLYTIKLNATYYMSGSYQIINKTNEWEGGKATHSTASSWQYKIDLEHKVLVK
;
A
#
# COMPACT_ATOMS: atom_id res chain seq x y z
N MET A 1 -58.03 -27.24 36.27
CA MET A 1 -56.76 -27.44 35.53
C MET A 1 -56.76 -26.62 34.22
N LYS A 2 -56.47 -25.32 34.28
CA LYS A 2 -56.48 -24.43 33.05
C LYS A 2 -55.43 -23.31 33.12
N HIS A 3 -54.31 -23.49 33.76
CA HIS A 3 -53.26 -22.44 33.79
C HIS A 3 -51.86 -22.86 33.32
N SER A 4 -51.70 -24.08 32.73
CA SER A 4 -50.38 -24.57 32.30
C SER A 4 -49.94 -24.09 30.92
N HIS A 5 -50.86 -23.72 30.03
CA HIS A 5 -50.53 -23.36 28.63
C HIS A 5 -50.08 -21.90 28.47
N SER A 6 -50.44 -21.01 29.39
CA SER A 6 -50.09 -19.60 29.32
C SER A 6 -48.59 -19.34 29.65
N PHE A 7 -48.04 -20.12 30.55
CA PHE A 7 -46.63 -19.96 30.99
C PHE A 7 -45.63 -20.43 29.93
N SER A 8 -45.99 -21.50 29.20
CA SER A 8 -45.14 -22.06 28.15
C SER A 8 -45.05 -21.14 26.95
N ALA A 9 -46.16 -20.46 26.58
CA ALA A 9 -46.21 -19.49 25.47
C ALA A 9 -45.36 -18.22 25.76
N LEU A 10 -45.34 -17.77 27.03
CA LEU A 10 -44.57 -16.61 27.45
C LEU A 10 -43.06 -16.89 27.47
N LEU A 11 -42.67 -18.10 27.86
CA LEU A 11 -41.26 -18.54 27.82
C LEU A 11 -40.74 -18.67 26.37
N PHE A 12 -41.59 -19.16 25.48
CA PHE A 12 -41.22 -19.29 24.03
C PHE A 12 -41.10 -17.95 23.36
N ALA A 13 -41.98 -16.98 23.66
CA ALA A 13 -41.90 -15.62 23.16
C ALA A 13 -40.66 -14.88 23.68
N ALA A 14 -40.30 -15.05 24.96
CA ALA A 14 -39.09 -14.47 25.53
C ALA A 14 -37.79 -15.06 24.92
N PHE A 15 -37.77 -16.36 24.61
CA PHE A 15 -36.64 -17.01 23.95
C PHE A 15 -36.46 -16.56 22.52
N LEU A 16 -37.54 -16.36 21.77
CA LEU A 16 -37.50 -15.81 20.42
C LEU A 16 -37.03 -14.35 20.38
N LEU A 17 -37.34 -13.54 21.40
CA LEU A 17 -36.88 -12.16 21.49
C LEU A 17 -35.38 -12.08 21.80
N VAL A 18 -34.85 -12.96 22.62
CA VAL A 18 -33.42 -13.02 22.98
C VAL A 18 -32.58 -13.48 21.78
N CYS A 19 -33.09 -14.46 20.99
CA CYS A 19 -32.37 -14.91 19.77
C CYS A 19 -32.22 -13.81 18.70
N ASN A 20 -33.17 -12.86 18.62
CA ASN A 20 -33.08 -11.77 17.64
C ASN A 20 -32.11 -10.67 18.03
N VAL A 21 -31.70 -10.58 19.30
CA VAL A 21 -30.72 -9.57 19.75
C VAL A 21 -29.28 -9.99 19.44
N PHE A 22 -29.02 -11.29 19.28
CA PHE A 22 -27.67 -11.81 18.96
C PHE A 22 -27.35 -11.84 17.46
N THR A 23 -28.33 -11.63 16.58
CA THR A 23 -28.09 -11.55 15.13
C THR A 23 -27.81 -10.13 14.62
N ALA A 24 -27.82 -9.12 15.51
CA ALA A 24 -27.64 -7.72 15.14
C ALA A 24 -26.19 -7.21 15.22
N CYS A 25 -25.20 -8.07 15.44
CA CYS A 25 -23.79 -7.69 15.52
C CYS A 25 -22.87 -8.54 14.63
N SER A 26 -23.29 -8.86 13.43
CA SER A 26 -22.35 -9.09 12.35
C SER A 26 -22.44 -7.88 11.41
N GLU A 27 -21.85 -6.76 11.79
CA GLU A 27 -21.42 -5.80 10.80
C GLU A 27 -20.51 -6.59 9.86
N ASP A 28 -20.96 -6.64 8.61
CA ASP A 28 -20.39 -7.44 7.54
C ASP A 28 -18.90 -7.12 7.40
N GLU A 29 -18.00 -7.95 7.96
CA GLU A 29 -16.54 -7.80 7.83
C GLU A 29 -16.13 -7.73 6.36
N ASN A 30 -17.01 -8.15 5.45
CA ASN A 30 -16.87 -8.08 4.02
C ASN A 30 -17.47 -6.82 3.38
N ASN A 31 -17.98 -5.86 4.16
CA ASN A 31 -18.50 -4.61 3.61
C ASN A 31 -17.33 -3.79 3.03
N PRO A 32 -17.30 -3.53 1.70
CA PRO A 32 -16.20 -2.80 1.06
C PRO A 32 -15.97 -1.40 1.65
N LYS A 33 -16.94 -0.83 2.34
CA LYS A 33 -16.81 0.45 3.05
C LYS A 33 -15.81 0.39 4.20
N TYR A 34 -15.63 -0.78 4.83
CA TYR A 34 -14.71 -0.96 5.95
C TYR A 34 -13.42 -1.70 5.57
N ALA A 35 -13.27 -2.09 4.31
CA ALA A 35 -12.08 -2.78 3.83
C ALA A 35 -10.93 -1.79 3.61
N SER A 36 -9.78 -2.07 4.20
CA SER A 36 -8.54 -1.39 3.85
C SER A 36 -8.03 -1.89 2.50
N LEU A 37 -7.60 -0.98 1.64
CA LEU A 37 -7.00 -1.29 0.35
C LEU A 37 -5.66 -0.56 0.22
N PRO A 38 -4.61 -1.20 -0.32
CA PRO A 38 -3.38 -0.49 -0.64
C PRO A 38 -3.57 0.42 -1.86
N PRO A 39 -2.70 1.42 -2.03
CA PRO A 39 -2.59 2.13 -3.30
C PRO A 39 -2.26 1.16 -4.44
N GLU A 40 -2.70 1.49 -5.65
CA GLU A 40 -2.35 0.74 -6.86
C GLU A 40 -1.27 1.50 -7.63
N ILE A 41 -0.01 1.06 -7.52
CA ILE A 41 1.12 1.65 -8.25
C ILE A 41 1.19 1.03 -9.64
N VAL A 42 1.28 1.88 -10.66
CA VAL A 42 1.27 1.49 -12.07
C VAL A 42 2.44 2.05 -12.87
N GLY A 43 3.36 2.77 -12.24
CA GLY A 43 4.50 3.35 -12.92
C GLY A 43 5.44 4.10 -11.99
N VAL A 44 6.54 4.57 -12.56
CA VAL A 44 7.48 5.49 -11.92
C VAL A 44 7.74 6.64 -12.89
N GLU A 45 7.64 7.84 -12.36
CA GLU A 45 8.15 9.03 -13.03
C GLU A 45 9.55 9.35 -12.51
N VAL A 46 10.46 9.62 -13.44
CA VAL A 46 11.83 10.07 -13.14
C VAL A 46 12.01 11.43 -13.77
N GLN A 47 12.20 12.46 -12.95
CA GLN A 47 12.33 13.85 -13.39
C GLN A 47 13.72 14.40 -13.02
N PRO A 48 14.64 14.55 -13.97
CA PRO A 48 15.92 15.21 -13.73
C PRO A 48 15.72 16.67 -13.32
N LEU A 49 16.54 17.14 -12.38
CA LEU A 49 16.53 18.52 -11.93
C LEU A 49 17.76 19.25 -12.48
N GLY A 50 17.54 20.39 -13.15
CA GLY A 50 18.65 21.22 -13.65
C GLY A 50 19.29 20.78 -14.97
N THR A 51 18.82 19.69 -15.60
CA THR A 51 19.32 19.21 -16.90
C THR A 51 18.38 19.59 -18.04
N PRO A 52 18.78 20.50 -18.95
CA PRO A 52 17.90 20.98 -20.04
C PRO A 52 17.50 19.87 -21.03
N ASP A 53 18.32 18.83 -21.15
CA ASP A 53 18.10 17.70 -22.06
C ASP A 53 17.20 16.60 -21.48
N GLY A 54 16.69 16.79 -20.25
CA GLY A 54 15.79 15.83 -19.59
C GLY A 54 16.45 14.48 -19.23
N GLN A 55 17.80 14.42 -19.20
CA GLN A 55 18.53 13.21 -18.92
C GLN A 55 19.00 13.19 -17.45
N VAL A 56 18.96 12.02 -16.81
CA VAL A 56 19.59 11.83 -15.50
C VAL A 56 21.09 11.77 -15.67
N LYS A 57 21.81 12.66 -14.98
CA LYS A 57 23.27 12.75 -15.02
C LYS A 57 23.91 12.42 -13.70
N ALA A 58 25.11 11.85 -13.75
CA ALA A 58 25.89 11.55 -12.56
C ALA A 58 26.20 12.83 -11.75
N GLY A 59 26.03 12.76 -10.43
CA GLY A 59 26.20 13.88 -9.52
C GLY A 59 25.05 14.89 -9.47
N GLU A 60 24.10 14.83 -10.43
CA GLU A 60 22.97 15.74 -10.47
C GLU A 60 21.71 15.14 -9.78
N PRO A 61 20.90 15.94 -9.08
CA PRO A 61 19.70 15.46 -8.42
C PRO A 61 18.59 15.18 -9.45
N PHE A 62 17.80 14.15 -9.17
CA PHE A 62 16.57 13.83 -9.90
C PHE A 62 15.48 13.36 -8.94
N VAL A 63 14.23 13.67 -9.26
CA VAL A 63 13.06 13.22 -8.50
C VAL A 63 12.59 11.88 -9.04
N VAL A 64 12.27 10.97 -8.13
CA VAL A 64 11.55 9.73 -8.40
C VAL A 64 10.19 9.79 -7.75
N ARG A 65 9.13 9.41 -8.47
CA ARG A 65 7.77 9.39 -7.98
C ARG A 65 7.06 8.11 -8.43
N ALA A 66 6.52 7.35 -7.49
CA ALA A 66 5.67 6.21 -7.82
C ALA A 66 4.27 6.72 -8.22
N ILE A 67 3.80 6.36 -9.40
CA ILE A 67 2.50 6.80 -9.94
C ILE A 67 1.41 5.89 -9.37
N GLN A 68 0.48 6.46 -8.62
CA GLN A 68 -0.67 5.76 -8.06
C GLN A 68 -1.90 5.93 -8.95
N GLN A 69 -2.43 4.84 -9.49
CA GLN A 69 -3.72 4.83 -10.18
C GLN A 69 -4.88 4.92 -9.15
N LYS A 70 -4.71 4.30 -7.99
CA LYS A 70 -5.62 4.38 -6.85
C LYS A 70 -4.83 4.70 -5.59
N LYS A 71 -5.36 5.60 -4.76
CA LYS A 71 -4.67 6.10 -3.56
C LYS A 71 -4.75 5.18 -2.34
N GLY A 72 -5.46 4.07 -2.43
CA GLY A 72 -5.75 3.23 -1.27
C GLY A 72 -6.92 3.75 -0.43
N HIS A 73 -7.28 3.00 0.60
CA HIS A 73 -8.43 3.28 1.46
C HIS A 73 -8.19 2.75 2.88
N LEU A 74 -8.66 3.48 3.90
CA LEU A 74 -8.54 3.15 5.32
C LEU A 74 -7.11 2.75 5.72
N LEU A 75 -6.15 3.61 5.38
CA LEU A 75 -4.77 3.53 5.78
C LEU A 75 -4.48 4.67 6.77
N TYR A 76 -3.68 4.44 7.81
CA TYR A 76 -3.35 5.49 8.77
C TYR A 76 -1.87 5.87 8.79
N LYS A 77 -1.01 5.05 8.21
CA LYS A 77 0.43 5.27 8.18
C LYS A 77 1.05 4.57 6.98
N ALA A 78 2.05 5.19 6.39
CA ALA A 78 2.91 4.58 5.39
C ALA A 78 4.39 4.80 5.72
N ILE A 79 5.23 3.85 5.34
CA ILE A 79 6.69 3.95 5.41
C ILE A 79 7.22 3.69 4.01
N TYR A 80 7.98 4.63 3.47
CA TYR A 80 8.60 4.56 2.16
C TYR A 80 10.12 4.46 2.30
N GLU A 81 10.70 3.49 1.63
CA GLU A 81 12.14 3.27 1.59
C GLU A 81 12.60 3.22 0.14
N TRP A 82 13.26 4.29 -0.30
CA TRP A 82 13.82 4.36 -1.63
C TRP A 82 15.28 3.93 -1.62
N LYS A 83 15.69 3.18 -2.64
CA LYS A 83 17.06 2.73 -2.87
C LYS A 83 17.40 2.87 -4.35
N ALA A 84 18.63 3.25 -4.65
CA ALA A 84 19.22 3.11 -5.97
C ALA A 84 20.34 2.08 -5.87
N ALA A 85 20.27 1.02 -6.65
CA ALA A 85 21.29 0.00 -6.73
C ALA A 85 21.75 -0.14 -8.18
N PRO A 86 23.07 -0.26 -8.46
CA PRO A 86 23.51 -0.60 -9.80
C PRO A 86 22.90 -1.94 -10.20
N THR A 87 22.61 -2.08 -11.47
CA THR A 87 22.12 -3.35 -12.03
C THR A 87 23.23 -4.40 -12.04
N GLU A 88 24.50 -3.95 -12.09
CA GLU A 88 25.70 -4.79 -11.99
C GLU A 88 26.34 -4.66 -10.61
N GLU A 89 26.95 -5.74 -10.08
CA GLU A 89 27.49 -5.79 -8.72
C GLU A 89 28.64 -4.79 -8.51
N GLY A 90 28.68 -4.11 -7.37
CA GLY A 90 29.87 -3.46 -6.82
C GLY A 90 29.80 -1.97 -6.53
N VAL A 91 28.64 -1.29 -6.54
CA VAL A 91 28.56 0.17 -6.29
C VAL A 91 27.61 0.57 -5.15
N THR A 92 27.94 1.70 -4.52
CA THR A 92 27.36 2.30 -3.32
C THR A 92 25.86 2.57 -3.45
N HIS A 93 25.08 2.06 -2.50
CA HIS A 93 23.64 2.29 -2.40
C HIS A 93 23.33 3.65 -1.76
N LYS A 94 22.46 4.43 -2.38
CA LYS A 94 21.78 5.53 -1.69
C LYS A 94 20.45 5.03 -1.13
N TYR A 95 20.21 5.32 0.14
CA TYR A 95 19.04 4.88 0.89
C TYR A 95 18.37 6.08 1.54
N THR A 96 17.06 6.20 1.38
CA THR A 96 16.24 7.19 2.06
C THR A 96 15.03 6.52 2.70
N LYS A 97 14.60 7.03 3.85
CA LYS A 97 13.44 6.53 4.57
C LYS A 97 12.51 7.68 4.93
N GLN A 98 11.26 7.55 4.56
CA GLN A 98 10.23 8.52 4.87
C GLN A 98 9.06 7.84 5.60
N VAL A 99 8.54 8.48 6.64
CA VAL A 99 7.34 8.04 7.37
C VAL A 99 6.25 9.08 7.19
N VAL A 100 5.10 8.63 6.71
CA VAL A 100 3.94 9.48 6.44
C VAL A 100 2.75 9.00 7.27
N TYR A 101 2.11 9.93 8.01
CA TYR A 101 0.88 9.69 8.75
C TYR A 101 -0.26 10.36 7.99
N ASP A 102 -0.93 9.60 7.14
CA ASP A 102 -2.04 10.08 6.34
C ASP A 102 -3.01 8.94 6.02
N ASN A 103 -4.30 9.23 6.09
CA ASN A 103 -5.36 8.29 5.72
C ASN A 103 -5.44 8.06 4.19
N GLN A 104 -4.88 8.95 3.40
CA GLN A 104 -4.74 8.84 1.94
C GLN A 104 -3.32 9.27 1.53
N PRO A 105 -2.33 8.39 1.64
CA PRO A 105 -0.96 8.73 1.32
C PRO A 105 -0.83 9.28 -0.10
N THR A 106 -0.11 10.39 -0.22
CA THR A 106 0.28 10.96 -1.53
C THR A 106 1.23 10.01 -2.25
N ASP A 107 1.46 10.25 -3.54
CA ASP A 107 2.42 9.47 -4.33
C ASP A 107 3.80 9.47 -3.64
N PRO A 108 4.37 8.28 -3.34
CA PRO A 108 5.71 8.19 -2.77
C PRO A 108 6.72 8.90 -3.66
N THR A 109 7.35 9.93 -3.14
CA THR A 109 8.26 10.80 -3.93
C THR A 109 9.54 11.03 -3.13
N ASP A 110 10.69 11.02 -3.81
CA ASP A 110 11.98 11.37 -3.21
C ASP A 110 12.92 11.98 -4.25
N THR A 111 14.01 12.60 -3.77
CA THR A 111 15.08 13.14 -4.60
C THR A 111 16.35 12.33 -4.38
N LEU A 112 16.86 11.77 -5.47
CA LEU A 112 18.06 10.95 -5.47
C LEU A 112 19.20 11.67 -6.18
N VAL A 113 20.44 11.36 -5.77
CA VAL A 113 21.66 11.71 -6.48
C VAL A 113 22.47 10.42 -6.62
N ILE A 114 22.93 10.13 -7.82
CA ILE A 114 23.79 8.98 -8.14
C ILE A 114 25.09 9.52 -8.71
N ASP A 115 26.20 9.25 -8.05
CA ASP A 115 27.47 9.90 -8.34
C ASP A 115 28.20 9.32 -9.56
N ASN A 116 27.85 8.10 -9.97
CA ASN A 116 28.50 7.42 -11.09
C ASN A 116 27.54 7.15 -12.24
N PRO A 117 27.97 7.27 -13.52
CA PRO A 117 27.18 6.85 -14.66
C PRO A 117 26.97 5.33 -14.64
N GLY A 118 25.87 4.88 -15.23
CA GLY A 118 25.55 3.46 -15.34
C GLY A 118 24.04 3.17 -15.35
N LEU A 119 23.70 1.89 -15.47
CA LEU A 119 22.33 1.42 -15.38
C LEU A 119 22.01 1.05 -13.93
N TYR A 120 21.00 1.71 -13.36
CA TYR A 120 20.58 1.53 -11.99
C TYR A 120 19.16 0.96 -11.90
N THR A 121 18.90 0.17 -10.86
CA THR A 121 17.56 -0.21 -10.46
C THR A 121 17.16 0.64 -9.27
N ILE A 122 16.19 1.51 -9.47
CA ILE A 122 15.51 2.24 -8.40
C ILE A 122 14.49 1.30 -7.77
N LYS A 123 14.54 1.16 -6.44
CA LYS A 123 13.63 0.33 -5.66
C LYS A 123 12.86 1.19 -4.66
N LEU A 124 11.55 0.94 -4.55
CA LEU A 124 10.73 1.43 -3.45
C LEU A 124 10.19 0.24 -2.69
N ASN A 125 10.45 0.20 -1.38
CA ASN A 125 9.72 -0.66 -0.46
C ASN A 125 8.73 0.22 0.31
N ALA A 126 7.44 0.07 0.02
CA ALA A 126 6.39 0.80 0.72
C ALA A 126 5.63 -0.14 1.65
N THR A 127 5.48 0.25 2.91
CA THR A 127 4.67 -0.47 3.91
C THR A 127 3.52 0.44 4.33
N TYR A 128 2.29 -0.05 4.15
CA TYR A 128 1.06 0.65 4.52
C TYR A 128 0.38 -0.04 5.68
N TYR A 129 -0.01 0.72 6.69
CA TYR A 129 -0.71 0.22 7.88
C TYR A 129 -2.20 0.48 7.76
N MET A 130 -2.98 -0.57 8.00
CA MET A 130 -4.43 -0.59 7.83
C MET A 130 -5.16 -0.15 9.09
N SER A 131 -6.28 0.56 8.91
CA SER A 131 -7.24 0.91 9.96
C SER A 131 -8.59 0.21 9.83
N GLY A 132 -8.82 -0.49 8.72
CA GLY A 132 -10.03 -1.29 8.47
C GLY A 132 -9.74 -2.78 8.37
N SER A 133 -10.74 -3.56 7.93
CA SER A 133 -10.57 -4.99 7.66
C SER A 133 -9.60 -5.20 6.49
N TYR A 134 -8.73 -6.22 6.59
CA TYR A 134 -7.77 -6.51 5.53
C TYR A 134 -8.37 -7.39 4.44
N GLN A 135 -7.80 -7.29 3.26
CA GLN A 135 -8.04 -8.21 2.16
C GLN A 135 -6.73 -8.88 1.75
N ILE A 136 -6.78 -10.13 1.33
CA ILE A 136 -5.60 -10.82 0.80
C ILE A 136 -5.37 -10.33 -0.63
N ILE A 137 -4.23 -9.69 -0.84
CA ILE A 137 -3.79 -9.17 -2.13
C ILE A 137 -2.44 -9.78 -2.47
N ASN A 138 -2.32 -10.23 -3.71
CA ASN A 138 -1.07 -10.63 -4.32
C ASN A 138 -1.19 -10.31 -5.82
N LYS A 139 -0.67 -9.15 -6.23
CA LYS A 139 -0.81 -8.62 -7.58
C LYS A 139 0.49 -7.94 -8.01
N THR A 140 0.92 -8.21 -9.23
CA THR A 140 2.03 -7.49 -9.85
C THR A 140 1.51 -6.67 -11.03
N ASN A 141 1.85 -5.39 -11.07
CA ASN A 141 1.68 -4.51 -12.20
C ASN A 141 3.04 -4.34 -12.88
N GLU A 142 3.07 -4.41 -14.20
CA GLU A 142 4.29 -4.28 -15.00
C GLU A 142 4.13 -3.14 -15.98
N TRP A 143 5.26 -2.45 -16.28
CA TRP A 143 5.37 -1.40 -17.29
C TRP A 143 6.76 -1.41 -17.93
N GLU A 144 6.97 -0.60 -18.91
CA GLU A 144 8.30 -0.50 -19.54
C GLU A 144 9.38 -0.09 -18.52
N GLY A 145 10.38 -0.93 -18.36
CA GLY A 145 11.50 -0.73 -17.44
C GLY A 145 11.23 -1.03 -15.97
N GLY A 146 10.01 -1.47 -15.58
CA GLY A 146 9.75 -1.71 -14.17
C GLY A 146 8.53 -2.56 -13.85
N LYS A 147 8.34 -2.78 -12.55
CA LYS A 147 7.20 -3.51 -11.98
C LYS A 147 6.93 -3.08 -10.54
N ALA A 148 5.70 -3.31 -10.06
CA ALA A 148 5.35 -3.20 -8.65
C ALA A 148 4.54 -4.43 -8.20
N THR A 149 5.00 -5.09 -7.15
CA THR A 149 4.31 -6.22 -6.52
C THR A 149 3.60 -5.73 -5.25
N HIS A 150 2.29 -5.93 -5.21
CA HIS A 150 1.41 -5.57 -4.09
C HIS A 150 1.07 -6.83 -3.32
N SER A 151 1.28 -6.85 -2.02
CA SER A 151 1.05 -8.01 -1.18
C SER A 151 0.47 -7.64 0.18
N THR A 152 -0.34 -8.55 0.74
CA THR A 152 -0.75 -8.50 2.14
C THR A 152 0.34 -9.14 2.98
N ALA A 153 1.03 -8.34 3.80
CA ALA A 153 2.12 -8.82 4.65
C ALA A 153 1.62 -9.39 5.99
N SER A 154 0.49 -8.87 6.50
CA SER A 154 -0.16 -9.31 7.74
C SER A 154 -1.60 -8.80 7.78
N SER A 155 -2.37 -9.12 8.81
CA SER A 155 -3.73 -8.60 9.02
C SER A 155 -3.82 -7.08 9.22
N TRP A 156 -2.69 -6.37 9.23
CA TRP A 156 -2.58 -4.93 9.53
C TRP A 156 -1.62 -4.19 8.60
N GLN A 157 -0.99 -4.89 7.63
CA GLN A 157 0.00 -4.32 6.74
C GLN A 157 -0.13 -4.81 5.30
N TYR A 158 -0.07 -3.85 4.37
CA TYR A 158 0.25 -4.11 2.98
C TYR A 158 1.70 -3.73 2.68
N LYS A 159 2.32 -4.46 1.76
CA LYS A 159 3.61 -4.10 1.17
C LYS A 159 3.51 -3.92 -0.32
N ILE A 160 4.25 -2.95 -0.82
CA ILE A 160 4.48 -2.76 -2.25
C ILE A 160 5.98 -2.70 -2.47
N ASP A 161 6.47 -3.64 -3.27
CA ASP A 161 7.85 -3.70 -3.72
C ASP A 161 7.89 -3.27 -5.19
N LEU A 162 8.53 -2.13 -5.47
CA LEU A 162 8.65 -1.56 -6.79
C LEU A 162 10.10 -1.59 -7.25
N GLU A 163 10.32 -1.89 -8.53
CA GLU A 163 11.59 -1.82 -9.22
C GLU A 163 11.43 -1.06 -10.55
N HIS A 164 12.35 -0.14 -10.84
CA HIS A 164 12.39 0.60 -12.11
C HIS A 164 13.83 0.86 -12.54
N LYS A 165 14.14 0.65 -13.82
CA LYS A 165 15.48 0.84 -14.38
C LYS A 165 15.67 2.29 -14.83
N VAL A 166 16.80 2.89 -14.46
CA VAL A 166 17.20 4.27 -14.84
C VAL A 166 18.62 4.25 -15.37
N LEU A 167 18.82 4.85 -16.53
CA LEU A 167 20.15 5.08 -17.07
C LEU A 167 20.65 6.45 -16.62
N VAL A 168 21.76 6.45 -15.87
CA VAL A 168 22.50 7.64 -15.44
C VAL A 168 23.66 7.86 -16.40
N LYS A 169 23.77 9.05 -16.99
CA LYS A 169 24.82 9.43 -17.94
C LYS A 169 25.90 10.29 -17.33
#